data_85438891ad37e8f879f3842ca462df4b
#
_entry.id   85438891ad37e8f879f3842ca462df4b
#
_cell.length_a   1.000
_cell.length_b   1.000
_cell.length_c   1.000
_cell.angle_alpha   90.00
_cell.angle_beta   90.00
_cell.angle_gamma   90.00
#
_symmetry.space_group_name_H-M   'P 1'
#
loop_
_entity.id
_entity.type
_entity.pdbx_description
1 polymer ?
#
loop_
_entity_poly.entity_id
_entity_poly.type
_entity_poly.pdbx_seq_one_letter_code
_entity_poly.pdbx_strand_id
1 'polypeptide(L)'
;MPQRFPLTRRLATLLLAATALGAAAPVSVRAETIRVAVGTQDTTINCATGGLLIRELKLLEKFLPRDGKYKDATYDIQWRNFSSGAPLTNEMVAGKLDLGAMADFPGSLNGYAFAKAGRRSLFISVLSGSLRGSGNGIVVPRKSPVQSFSDLKGKTISVPFASTAHGLLLRAVRAQGWEPGRDVTIITQAPEVAGAALLANKIEAHADFVPFAELFPWRGFARKIYDGAQANAPTFHGALADGDYADKYPEIVTAYLRAAIEADRLIAAEPEKYAELIERVTGIEAEVAYLFHGPLGLQTRDVTWKPAYRQAVKTSFETLKLLKKADSDIDLDRFVDDRFIRAASAQAGLNYEARLTDEAPLALKADDAATGQPITDPSRVAQVWVRGEAHVRHYAAPEAAFAALAEIERQGREARAVYAQDRGTGIKLFATQAWYVRDGQGGLSAFLLKGDAQGYAAAQGGEVLDFAGARAGHPKLSAR
;
A
#
# COMPACT_ATOMS: atom_id res chain seq x y z
N MET A 1 -66.10 30.21 69.70
CA MET A 1 -67.58 30.12 69.79
C MET A 1 -68.14 30.14 68.38
N PRO A 2 -69.23 29.50 68.16
CA PRO A 2 -69.49 28.09 67.93
C PRO A 2 -70.13 27.94 66.53
N GLN A 3 -70.36 26.94 66.02
CA GLN A 3 -71.16 25.73 66.05
C GLN A 3 -71.31 25.16 64.62
N ARG A 4 -71.04 23.94 64.44
CA ARG A 4 -71.86 22.72 64.35
C ARG A 4 -72.69 22.56 63.08
N PHE A 5 -72.26 21.55 62.27
CA PHE A 5 -72.99 20.35 61.83
C PHE A 5 -74.48 20.45 61.42
N PRO A 6 -75.09 19.49 60.72
CA PRO A 6 -74.60 18.26 60.05
C PRO A 6 -75.42 17.83 58.78
N LEU A 7 -75.03 16.65 58.27
CA LEU A 7 -75.83 15.54 57.67
C LEU A 7 -76.55 15.80 56.32
N THR A 8 -76.68 14.95 55.47
CA THR A 8 -76.67 13.52 55.25
C THR A 8 -77.05 13.16 53.80
N ARG A 9 -76.64 12.06 53.39
CA ARG A 9 -77.28 10.99 52.61
C ARG A 9 -77.25 10.96 51.09
N ARG A 10 -76.51 10.03 50.63
CA ARG A 10 -76.85 8.78 49.92
C ARG A 10 -77.19 8.83 48.45
N LEU A 11 -76.49 7.93 47.78
CA LEU A 11 -76.85 7.09 46.63
C LEU A 11 -76.86 7.71 45.24
N ALA A 12 -75.89 7.33 44.41
CA ALA A 12 -76.20 6.35 43.33
C ALA A 12 -74.89 5.89 42.65
N THR A 13 -74.69 4.61 42.78
CA THR A 13 -73.71 3.84 42.03
C THR A 13 -74.09 3.83 40.55
N LEU A 14 -73.24 4.31 39.69
CA LEU A 14 -73.24 3.97 38.26
C LEU A 14 -71.84 3.61 37.84
N LEU A 15 -71.59 2.32 37.72
CA LEU A 15 -70.44 1.78 37.02
C LEU A 15 -70.45 2.22 35.54
N LEU A 16 -69.55 3.06 35.13
CA LEU A 16 -69.13 3.11 33.70
C LEU A 16 -67.73 2.54 33.58
N ALA A 17 -67.69 1.31 33.13
CA ALA A 17 -66.46 0.66 32.62
C ALA A 17 -66.08 1.36 31.33
N ALA A 18 -65.18 2.33 31.43
CA ALA A 18 -64.49 2.87 30.26
C ALA A 18 -63.34 1.93 29.94
N THR A 19 -63.58 1.06 28.96
CA THR A 19 -62.53 0.28 28.27
C THR A 19 -61.58 1.30 27.59
N ALA A 20 -60.47 1.61 28.27
CA ALA A 20 -59.36 2.29 27.65
C ALA A 20 -58.69 1.30 26.63
N LEU A 21 -59.16 1.32 25.40
CA LEU A 21 -58.35 0.83 24.28
C LEU A 21 -57.15 1.79 24.21
N GLY A 22 -56.05 1.38 24.83
CA GLY A 22 -54.75 1.99 24.60
C GLY A 22 -54.38 1.73 23.14
N ALA A 23 -54.61 2.72 22.29
CA ALA A 23 -53.98 2.76 20.99
C ALA A 23 -52.46 2.76 21.24
N ALA A 24 -51.84 1.58 21.15
CA ALA A 24 -50.40 1.49 21.04
C ALA A 24 -50.02 2.25 19.75
N ALA A 25 -49.62 3.50 19.90
CA ALA A 25 -49.02 4.22 18.81
C ALA A 25 -47.87 3.36 18.30
N PRO A 26 -47.76 3.09 17.02
CA PRO A 26 -46.60 2.35 16.49
C PRO A 26 -45.38 3.17 16.91
N VAL A 27 -44.54 2.55 17.73
CA VAL A 27 -43.19 3.06 18.00
C VAL A 27 -42.54 3.11 16.65
N SER A 28 -42.49 4.28 16.03
CA SER A 28 -41.71 4.48 14.83
C SER A 28 -40.27 4.15 15.19
N VAL A 29 -39.85 2.94 14.88
CA VAL A 29 -38.44 2.56 14.96
C VAL A 29 -37.71 3.48 13.97
N ARG A 30 -37.17 4.54 14.53
CA ARG A 30 -36.36 5.48 13.74
C ARG A 30 -35.21 4.65 13.16
N ALA A 31 -35.13 4.62 11.83
CA ALA A 31 -34.04 3.94 11.14
C ALA A 31 -32.69 4.37 11.76
N GLU A 32 -31.90 3.42 12.23
CA GLU A 32 -30.58 3.70 12.80
C GLU A 32 -29.68 4.25 11.69
N THR A 33 -29.08 5.41 11.90
CA THR A 33 -28.02 5.91 11.02
C THR A 33 -26.69 5.42 11.56
N ILE A 34 -26.06 4.51 10.82
CA ILE A 34 -24.77 3.91 11.19
C ILE A 34 -23.66 4.70 10.51
N ARG A 35 -22.78 5.30 11.33
CA ARG A 35 -21.57 5.93 10.82
C ARG A 35 -20.58 4.84 10.36
N VAL A 36 -19.92 5.11 9.22
CA VAL A 36 -18.78 4.32 8.70
C VAL A 36 -17.68 5.31 8.33
N ALA A 37 -16.82 5.64 9.29
CA ALA A 37 -15.76 6.61 9.10
C ALA A 37 -14.43 5.92 8.77
N VAL A 38 -13.90 6.19 7.58
CA VAL A 38 -12.70 5.52 7.02
C VAL A 38 -11.58 6.52 6.83
N GLY A 39 -10.43 6.23 7.45
CA GLY A 39 -9.18 6.95 7.23
C GLY A 39 -8.38 6.37 6.07
N THR A 40 -7.95 7.23 5.13
CA THR A 40 -7.15 6.83 3.96
C THR A 40 -5.83 7.57 3.92
N GLN A 41 -4.90 7.05 3.12
CA GLN A 41 -3.64 7.69 2.78
C GLN A 41 -3.49 7.65 1.25
N ASP A 42 -4.18 8.55 0.56
CA ASP A 42 -4.34 8.49 -0.89
C ASP A 42 -3.01 8.59 -1.66
N THR A 43 -2.09 9.45 -1.18
CA THR A 43 -0.74 9.57 -1.77
C THR A 43 0.16 8.38 -1.46
N THR A 44 -0.19 7.54 -0.48
CA THR A 44 0.46 6.25 -0.25
C THR A 44 -0.28 5.20 -1.07
N ILE A 45 0.02 5.15 -2.37
CA ILE A 45 -0.75 4.40 -3.38
C ILE A 45 -0.94 2.91 -3.07
N ASN A 46 -0.11 2.31 -2.21
CA ASN A 46 -0.30 0.93 -1.73
C ASN A 46 -1.56 0.73 -0.87
N CYS A 47 -2.12 1.81 -0.33
CA CYS A 47 -3.40 1.80 0.37
C CYS A 47 -4.60 2.00 -0.57
N ALA A 48 -4.38 2.15 -1.89
CA ALA A 48 -5.44 2.52 -2.84
C ALA A 48 -6.64 1.56 -2.81
N THR A 49 -6.40 0.25 -2.66
CA THR A 49 -7.46 -0.77 -2.58
C THR A 49 -8.21 -0.79 -1.25
N GLY A 50 -7.70 -0.15 -0.21
CA GLY A 50 -8.36 0.03 1.08
C GLY A 50 -8.97 1.42 1.29
N GLY A 51 -8.84 2.33 0.32
CA GLY A 51 -9.30 3.70 0.47
C GLY A 51 -9.74 4.33 -0.83
N LEU A 52 -8.81 4.95 -1.56
CA LEU A 52 -9.07 5.74 -2.76
C LEU A 52 -9.99 5.03 -3.75
N LEU A 53 -9.68 3.80 -4.16
CA LEU A 53 -10.47 3.07 -5.15
C LEU A 53 -11.85 2.69 -4.63
N ILE A 54 -11.96 2.32 -3.36
CA ILE A 54 -13.27 2.02 -2.74
C ILE A 54 -14.16 3.26 -2.80
N ARG A 55 -13.62 4.42 -2.45
CA ARG A 55 -14.33 5.69 -2.45
C ARG A 55 -14.73 6.13 -3.85
N GLU A 56 -13.78 6.24 -4.77
CA GLU A 56 -14.03 6.76 -6.12
C GLU A 56 -15.00 5.87 -6.93
N LEU A 57 -14.98 4.56 -6.66
CA LEU A 57 -15.83 3.59 -7.36
C LEU A 57 -17.11 3.24 -6.57
N LYS A 58 -17.32 3.85 -5.39
CA LYS A 58 -18.46 3.61 -4.50
C LYS A 58 -18.65 2.12 -4.18
N LEU A 59 -17.54 1.39 -3.95
CA LEU A 59 -17.60 -0.05 -3.74
C LEU A 59 -18.14 -0.41 -2.37
N LEU A 60 -17.93 0.44 -1.36
CA LEU A 60 -18.44 0.18 -0.02
C LEU A 60 -19.97 0.13 -0.01
N GLU A 61 -20.61 1.08 -0.67
CA GLU A 61 -22.08 1.18 -0.78
C GLU A 61 -22.70 -0.04 -1.43
N LYS A 62 -21.95 -0.69 -2.35
CA LYS A 62 -22.38 -1.91 -3.03
C LYS A 62 -22.49 -3.12 -2.11
N PHE A 63 -21.64 -3.19 -1.08
CA PHE A 63 -21.49 -4.36 -0.22
C PHE A 63 -22.06 -4.19 1.18
N LEU A 64 -22.41 -2.96 1.60
CA LEU A 64 -23.02 -2.72 2.91
C LEU A 64 -24.29 -3.56 3.09
N PRO A 65 -24.46 -4.22 4.26
CA PRO A 65 -25.61 -5.10 4.53
C PRO A 65 -26.92 -4.31 4.53
N ARG A 66 -27.98 -4.92 3.99
CA ARG A 66 -29.32 -4.33 3.87
C ARG A 66 -30.42 -5.30 4.32
N ASP A 67 -30.06 -6.30 5.11
CA ASP A 67 -30.95 -7.33 5.63
C ASP A 67 -30.76 -7.54 7.14
N GLY A 68 -31.49 -8.44 7.74
CA GLY A 68 -31.43 -8.72 9.17
C GLY A 68 -31.54 -7.45 9.99
N LYS A 69 -30.61 -7.24 10.91
CA LYS A 69 -30.56 -6.02 11.78
C LYS A 69 -30.28 -4.72 11.02
N TYR A 70 -29.87 -4.78 9.74
CA TYR A 70 -29.56 -3.63 8.90
C TYR A 70 -30.66 -3.27 7.90
N LYS A 71 -31.82 -3.96 7.93
CA LYS A 71 -32.90 -3.80 6.95
C LYS A 71 -33.36 -2.34 6.81
N ASP A 72 -33.47 -1.64 7.93
CA ASP A 72 -33.95 -0.25 7.97
C ASP A 72 -32.80 0.75 8.28
N ALA A 73 -31.54 0.27 8.27
CA ALA A 73 -30.40 1.12 8.56
C ALA A 73 -30.07 2.06 7.38
N THR A 74 -29.70 3.28 7.70
CA THR A 74 -29.03 4.21 6.77
C THR A 74 -27.56 4.30 7.13
N TYR A 75 -26.70 4.56 6.13
CA TYR A 75 -25.26 4.64 6.33
C TYR A 75 -24.77 6.07 6.09
N ASP A 76 -24.03 6.60 7.07
CA ASP A 76 -23.27 7.85 6.96
C ASP A 76 -21.79 7.48 6.72
N ILE A 77 -21.39 7.42 5.45
CA ILE A 77 -20.03 7.04 5.04
C ILE A 77 -19.18 8.29 4.98
N GLN A 78 -18.14 8.33 5.80
CA GLN A 78 -17.22 9.47 5.91
C GLN A 78 -15.80 9.04 5.51
N TRP A 79 -15.20 9.72 4.55
CA TRP A 79 -13.83 9.51 4.11
C TRP A 79 -12.94 10.66 4.57
N ARG A 80 -11.80 10.33 5.16
CA ARG A 80 -10.79 11.32 5.58
C ARG A 80 -9.42 10.89 5.12
N ASN A 81 -8.75 11.77 4.38
CA ASN A 81 -7.42 11.52 3.85
C ASN A 81 -6.33 12.12 4.74
N PHE A 82 -5.24 11.38 4.93
CA PHE A 82 -4.09 11.72 5.77
C PHE A 82 -2.78 11.53 5.00
N SER A 83 -1.78 12.34 5.32
CA SER A 83 -0.45 12.26 4.71
C SER A 83 0.38 11.07 5.23
N SER A 84 0.03 10.50 6.40
CA SER A 84 0.76 9.38 7.01
C SER A 84 -0.08 8.65 8.06
N GLY A 85 0.43 7.51 8.55
CA GLY A 85 -0.26 6.69 9.56
C GLY A 85 -0.40 7.33 10.94
N ALA A 86 0.52 8.22 11.34
CA ALA A 86 0.47 8.81 12.68
C ALA A 86 -0.73 9.74 12.92
N PRO A 87 -1.04 10.72 12.06
CA PRO A 87 -2.26 11.53 12.23
C PRO A 87 -3.54 10.71 12.06
N LEU A 88 -3.55 9.69 11.18
CA LEU A 88 -4.68 8.76 11.06
C LEU A 88 -4.91 7.99 12.36
N THR A 89 -3.84 7.48 12.99
CA THR A 89 -3.89 6.80 14.29
C THR A 89 -4.50 7.69 15.38
N ASN A 90 -4.09 8.96 15.44
CA ASN A 90 -4.63 9.90 16.43
C ASN A 90 -6.16 10.08 16.29
N GLU A 91 -6.65 10.17 15.07
CA GLU A 91 -8.10 10.29 14.81
C GLU A 91 -8.87 8.99 15.10
N MET A 92 -8.25 7.81 14.87
CA MET A 92 -8.82 6.53 15.28
C MET A 92 -8.91 6.42 16.81
N VAL A 93 -7.82 6.70 17.53
CA VAL A 93 -7.80 6.68 19.01
C VAL A 93 -8.80 7.67 19.59
N ALA A 94 -8.99 8.81 18.94
CA ALA A 94 -10.01 9.81 19.34
C ALA A 94 -11.45 9.37 19.01
N GLY A 95 -11.69 8.19 18.46
CA GLY A 95 -13.01 7.67 18.10
C GLY A 95 -13.68 8.38 16.91
N LYS A 96 -12.90 9.09 16.10
CA LYS A 96 -13.41 9.81 14.92
C LYS A 96 -13.34 8.99 13.63
N LEU A 97 -12.65 7.85 13.65
CA LEU A 97 -12.55 6.89 12.56
C LEU A 97 -12.83 5.50 13.09
N ASP A 98 -13.54 4.72 12.31
CA ASP A 98 -13.91 3.34 12.61
C ASP A 98 -12.99 2.33 11.92
N LEU A 99 -12.51 2.72 10.72
CA LEU A 99 -11.62 1.93 9.87
C LEU A 99 -10.45 2.81 9.40
N GLY A 100 -9.32 2.18 9.06
CA GLY A 100 -8.18 2.89 8.51
C GLY A 100 -7.27 1.98 7.67
N ALA A 101 -6.55 2.57 6.71
CA ALA A 101 -5.56 1.85 5.90
C ALA A 101 -4.18 2.43 6.13
N MET A 102 -3.20 1.58 6.50
CA MET A 102 -1.81 1.99 6.71
C MET A 102 -0.85 0.80 6.63
N ALA A 103 0.45 1.09 6.58
CA ALA A 103 1.47 0.07 6.52
C ALA A 103 1.69 -0.64 7.88
N ASP A 104 2.45 -1.73 7.87
CA ASP A 104 2.78 -2.59 9.01
C ASP A 104 3.35 -1.83 10.21
N PHE A 105 4.34 -0.96 9.98
CA PHE A 105 5.00 -0.24 11.07
C PHE A 105 4.07 0.81 11.73
N PRO A 106 3.43 1.76 11.01
CA PRO A 106 2.45 2.65 11.60
C PRO A 106 1.21 1.93 12.12
N GLY A 107 0.81 0.79 11.52
CA GLY A 107 -0.27 -0.05 12.02
C GLY A 107 0.06 -0.69 13.38
N SER A 108 1.31 -1.13 13.57
CA SER A 108 1.80 -1.60 14.87
C SER A 108 1.80 -0.49 15.91
N LEU A 109 2.20 0.73 15.53
CA LEU A 109 2.10 1.90 16.41
C LEU A 109 0.64 2.23 16.76
N ASN A 110 -0.29 2.06 15.82
CA ASN A 110 -1.73 2.21 16.07
C ASN A 110 -2.21 1.23 17.14
N GLY A 111 -1.87 -0.06 17.02
CA GLY A 111 -2.20 -1.07 18.03
C GLY A 111 -1.71 -0.70 19.42
N TYR A 112 -0.47 -0.24 19.51
CA TYR A 112 0.12 0.23 20.76
C TYR A 112 -0.61 1.47 21.33
N ALA A 113 -0.93 2.44 20.48
CA ALA A 113 -1.63 3.66 20.90
C ALA A 113 -3.04 3.35 21.45
N PHE A 114 -3.75 2.41 20.84
CA PHE A 114 -5.03 1.93 21.33
C PHE A 114 -4.91 1.21 22.67
N ALA A 115 -3.95 0.29 22.81
CA ALA A 115 -3.70 -0.41 24.06
C ALA A 115 -3.38 0.57 25.21
N LYS A 116 -2.57 1.59 24.95
CA LYS A 116 -2.25 2.66 25.92
C LYS A 116 -3.48 3.48 26.31
N ALA A 117 -4.44 3.64 25.40
CA ALA A 117 -5.73 4.30 25.66
C ALA A 117 -6.76 3.36 26.35
N GLY A 118 -6.38 2.14 26.74
CA GLY A 118 -7.30 1.14 27.30
C GLY A 118 -8.34 0.62 26.31
N ARG A 119 -8.05 0.73 25.00
CA ARG A 119 -8.91 0.31 23.89
C ARG A 119 -8.21 -0.72 23.03
N ARG A 120 -8.89 -1.20 22.02
CA ARG A 120 -8.39 -2.22 21.12
C ARG A 120 -8.56 -1.78 19.67
N SER A 121 -7.52 -1.88 18.86
CA SER A 121 -7.63 -1.90 17.41
C SER A 121 -7.27 -3.30 16.89
N LEU A 122 -7.73 -3.61 15.70
CA LEU A 122 -7.53 -4.89 15.03
C LEU A 122 -6.89 -4.64 13.66
N PHE A 123 -5.86 -5.38 13.34
CA PHE A 123 -5.32 -5.45 11.98
C PHE A 123 -6.10 -6.55 11.23
N ILE A 124 -7.07 -6.14 10.40
CA ILE A 124 -8.12 -7.03 9.88
C ILE A 124 -7.81 -7.63 8.51
N SER A 125 -6.86 -7.06 7.76
CA SER A 125 -6.43 -7.60 6.45
C SER A 125 -5.10 -7.01 6.02
N VAL A 126 -4.38 -7.73 5.17
CA VAL A 126 -3.41 -7.17 4.24
C VAL A 126 -4.17 -6.55 3.05
N LEU A 127 -3.63 -5.57 2.38
CA LEU A 127 -4.16 -4.96 1.15
C LEU A 127 -3.17 -5.13 -0.01
N SER A 128 -1.91 -4.91 0.27
CA SER A 128 -0.79 -5.12 -0.64
C SER A 128 0.48 -5.34 0.16
N GLY A 129 1.47 -6.00 -0.40
CA GLY A 129 2.71 -6.21 0.32
C GLY A 129 3.87 -6.67 -0.55
N SER A 130 5.04 -6.74 0.05
CA SER A 130 6.23 -7.34 -0.53
C SER A 130 6.85 -8.30 0.46
N LEU A 131 6.94 -9.56 0.09
CA LEU A 131 7.60 -10.60 0.89
C LEU A 131 9.11 -10.32 1.06
N ARG A 132 9.69 -9.52 0.18
CA ARG A 132 11.11 -9.13 0.22
C ARG A 132 11.36 -7.71 0.72
N GLY A 133 10.30 -6.90 0.94
CA GLY A 133 10.40 -5.55 1.46
C GLY A 133 10.56 -4.43 0.42
N SER A 134 10.36 -4.71 -0.87
CA SER A 134 10.45 -3.72 -1.94
C SER A 134 9.46 -2.57 -1.78
N GLY A 135 9.81 -1.41 -2.37
CA GLY A 135 8.96 -0.22 -2.43
C GLY A 135 9.26 0.84 -1.37
N ASN A 136 9.98 0.49 -0.30
CA ASN A 136 10.64 1.49 0.55
C ASN A 136 12.09 1.63 0.08
N GLY A 137 12.66 2.83 0.11
CA GLY A 137 14.00 3.00 -0.41
C GLY A 137 14.74 4.21 0.14
N ILE A 138 16.01 4.31 -0.24
CA ILE A 138 16.85 5.45 0.08
C ILE A 138 17.28 6.10 -1.22
N VAL A 139 17.03 7.39 -1.31
CA VAL A 139 17.35 8.23 -2.46
C VAL A 139 18.36 9.32 -2.10
N VAL A 140 19.14 9.71 -3.08
CA VAL A 140 20.09 10.82 -3.00
C VAL A 140 19.80 11.82 -4.13
N PRO A 141 20.24 13.08 -4.04
CA PRO A 141 20.18 13.99 -5.17
C PRO A 141 20.77 13.36 -6.44
N ARG A 142 20.16 13.62 -7.60
CA ARG A 142 20.57 12.96 -8.87
C ARG A 142 22.06 13.05 -9.16
N LYS A 143 22.70 14.19 -8.85
CA LYS A 143 24.13 14.45 -9.10
C LYS A 143 25.01 14.11 -7.90
N SER A 144 24.48 13.49 -6.85
CA SER A 144 25.26 13.10 -5.68
C SER A 144 26.38 12.13 -6.04
N PRO A 145 27.57 12.25 -5.45
CA PRO A 145 28.66 11.27 -5.61
C PRO A 145 28.39 9.93 -4.90
N VAL A 146 27.43 9.90 -3.97
CA VAL A 146 27.05 8.70 -3.21
C VAL A 146 26.52 7.63 -4.15
N GLN A 147 27.13 6.45 -4.20
CA GLN A 147 26.71 5.35 -5.09
C GLN A 147 26.01 4.20 -4.37
N SER A 148 26.28 4.04 -3.08
CA SER A 148 25.77 2.95 -2.26
C SER A 148 25.41 3.44 -0.85
N PHE A 149 24.73 2.60 -0.07
CA PHE A 149 24.40 2.92 1.31
C PHE A 149 25.64 3.15 2.19
N SER A 150 26.74 2.40 1.92
CA SER A 150 28.00 2.55 2.68
C SER A 150 28.65 3.93 2.56
N ASP A 151 28.40 4.64 1.45
CA ASP A 151 28.93 6.00 1.23
C ASP A 151 28.23 7.07 2.12
N LEU A 152 27.17 6.66 2.83
CA LEU A 152 26.43 7.54 3.74
C LEU A 152 27.02 7.60 5.15
N LYS A 153 28.15 6.92 5.43
CA LYS A 153 28.82 7.05 6.71
C LYS A 153 29.24 8.49 6.98
N GLY A 154 28.94 9.00 8.17
CA GLY A 154 29.21 10.39 8.58
C GLY A 154 28.25 11.43 7.98
N LYS A 155 27.22 11.03 7.22
CA LYS A 155 26.26 11.93 6.57
C LYS A 155 24.94 12.02 7.31
N THR A 156 24.13 13.00 6.91
CA THR A 156 22.76 13.19 7.41
C THR A 156 21.77 12.53 6.46
N ILE A 157 20.93 11.67 7.01
CA ILE A 157 19.85 11.00 6.29
C ILE A 157 18.51 11.45 6.90
N SER A 158 17.66 12.04 6.09
CA SER A 158 16.31 12.39 6.52
C SER A 158 15.33 11.23 6.28
N VAL A 159 14.29 11.16 7.09
CA VAL A 159 13.24 10.12 6.98
C VAL A 159 11.96 10.57 7.68
N PRO A 160 10.77 10.23 7.21
CA PRO A 160 9.54 10.42 7.98
C PRO A 160 9.55 9.49 9.20
N PHE A 161 9.64 10.04 10.41
CA PHE A 161 9.70 9.24 11.63
C PHE A 161 8.42 8.41 11.83
N ALA A 162 8.58 7.24 12.41
CA ALA A 162 7.52 6.26 12.66
C ALA A 162 6.84 5.73 11.37
N SER A 163 7.53 5.80 10.22
CA SER A 163 7.13 5.20 8.96
C SER A 163 7.86 3.87 8.71
N THR A 164 7.40 3.09 7.74
CA THR A 164 8.10 1.90 7.23
C THR A 164 9.52 2.21 6.76
N ALA A 165 9.72 3.38 6.13
CA ALA A 165 11.05 3.84 5.71
C ALA A 165 11.99 4.07 6.90
N HIS A 166 11.47 4.55 8.04
CA HIS A 166 12.26 4.67 9.26
C HIS A 166 12.72 3.29 9.77
N GLY A 167 11.82 2.32 9.80
CA GLY A 167 12.16 0.94 10.13
C GLY A 167 13.21 0.35 9.17
N LEU A 168 13.07 0.59 7.86
CA LEU A 168 14.06 0.18 6.85
C LEU A 168 15.42 0.82 7.11
N LEU A 169 15.48 2.15 7.29
CA LEU A 169 16.72 2.88 7.53
C LEU A 169 17.48 2.34 8.76
N LEU A 170 16.77 2.08 9.84
CA LEU A 170 17.40 1.52 11.05
C LEU A 170 17.96 0.12 10.83
N ARG A 171 17.29 -0.72 10.04
CA ARG A 171 17.82 -2.04 9.65
C ARG A 171 19.06 -1.91 8.77
N ALA A 172 19.03 -1.01 7.78
CA ALA A 172 20.18 -0.76 6.90
C ALA A 172 21.41 -0.24 7.70
N VAL A 173 21.19 0.69 8.61
CA VAL A 173 22.23 1.23 9.52
C VAL A 173 22.86 0.10 10.36
N ARG A 174 22.04 -0.76 10.96
CA ARG A 174 22.50 -1.90 11.74
C ARG A 174 23.25 -2.94 10.93
N ALA A 175 22.80 -3.22 9.71
CA ALA A 175 23.47 -4.15 8.81
C ALA A 175 24.90 -3.71 8.46
N GLN A 176 25.18 -2.39 8.52
CA GLN A 176 26.52 -1.83 8.39
C GLN A 176 27.33 -1.85 9.72
N GLY A 177 26.74 -2.29 10.83
CA GLY A 177 27.34 -2.16 12.15
C GLY A 177 27.41 -0.71 12.64
N TRP A 178 26.58 0.18 12.11
CA TRP A 178 26.57 1.60 12.47
C TRP A 178 25.59 1.91 13.61
N GLU A 179 25.87 3.02 14.30
CA GLU A 179 25.00 3.56 15.36
C GLU A 179 24.47 4.95 14.94
N PRO A 180 23.13 5.16 15.00
CA PRO A 180 22.55 6.46 14.82
C PRO A 180 23.12 7.48 15.83
N GLY A 181 23.43 8.69 15.34
CA GLY A 181 24.05 9.77 16.16
C GLY A 181 25.58 9.69 16.26
N ARG A 182 26.19 8.54 15.95
CA ARG A 182 27.65 8.39 15.88
C ARG A 182 28.15 8.24 14.43
N ASP A 183 27.62 7.25 13.72
CA ASP A 183 28.07 6.90 12.37
C ASP A 183 27.22 7.55 11.27
N VAL A 184 25.97 7.88 11.56
CA VAL A 184 25.04 8.64 10.70
C VAL A 184 24.15 9.53 11.56
N THR A 185 23.78 10.70 11.06
CA THR A 185 22.76 11.56 11.66
C THR A 185 21.42 11.30 11.01
N ILE A 186 20.38 10.96 11.79
CA ILE A 186 19.02 10.73 11.27
C ILE A 186 18.12 11.87 11.73
N ILE A 187 17.50 12.56 10.76
CA ILE A 187 16.58 13.69 11.02
C ILE A 187 15.18 13.39 10.46
N THR A 188 14.16 14.02 11.03
CA THR A 188 12.79 13.86 10.55
C THR A 188 12.45 14.87 9.47
N GLN A 189 11.91 14.40 8.35
CA GLN A 189 11.29 15.22 7.32
C GLN A 189 10.12 14.48 6.69
N ALA A 190 9.03 15.19 6.39
CA ALA A 190 7.94 14.67 5.58
C ALA A 190 8.39 14.54 4.10
N PRO A 191 7.77 13.63 3.32
CA PRO A 191 8.16 13.38 1.92
C PRO A 191 8.24 14.64 1.05
N GLU A 192 7.25 15.52 1.13
CA GLU A 192 7.17 16.72 0.30
C GLU A 192 8.30 17.71 0.64
N VAL A 193 8.62 17.84 1.94
CA VAL A 193 9.73 18.68 2.43
C VAL A 193 11.07 18.11 1.97
N ALA A 194 11.23 16.80 2.09
CA ALA A 194 12.44 16.10 1.67
C ALA A 194 12.62 16.15 0.15
N GLY A 195 11.54 16.00 -0.64
CA GLY A 195 11.58 16.16 -2.09
C GLY A 195 12.11 17.53 -2.53
N ALA A 196 11.61 18.59 -1.90
CA ALA A 196 12.11 19.95 -2.14
C ALA A 196 13.59 20.13 -1.71
N ALA A 197 13.98 19.52 -0.59
CA ALA A 197 15.37 19.57 -0.09
C ALA A 197 16.34 18.77 -0.98
N LEU A 198 15.93 17.61 -1.51
CA LEU A 198 16.70 16.83 -2.49
C LEU A 198 16.90 17.61 -3.78
N LEU A 199 15.83 18.21 -4.32
CA LEU A 199 15.90 19.04 -5.54
C LEU A 199 16.86 20.23 -5.36
N ALA A 200 16.85 20.85 -4.18
CA ALA A 200 17.72 21.96 -3.83
C ALA A 200 19.13 21.55 -3.37
N ASN A 201 19.46 20.23 -3.35
CA ASN A 201 20.71 19.68 -2.82
C ASN A 201 21.01 20.13 -1.37
N LYS A 202 19.99 20.21 -0.52
CA LYS A 202 20.09 20.62 0.90
C LYS A 202 20.23 19.44 1.87
N ILE A 203 20.03 18.21 1.41
CA ILE A 203 20.23 16.99 2.17
C ILE A 203 21.04 15.97 1.35
N GLU A 204 21.81 15.13 2.03
CA GLU A 204 22.65 14.13 1.37
C GLU A 204 21.85 12.90 0.95
N ALA A 205 20.87 12.48 1.76
CA ALA A 205 20.01 11.35 1.47
C ALA A 205 18.65 11.47 2.17
N HIS A 206 17.67 10.78 1.62
CA HIS A 206 16.34 10.62 2.20
C HIS A 206 15.89 9.18 2.09
N ALA A 207 15.46 8.60 3.22
CA ALA A 207 14.76 7.32 3.24
C ALA A 207 13.26 7.58 3.16
N ASP A 208 12.56 6.95 2.22
CA ASP A 208 11.13 7.18 2.07
C ASP A 208 10.36 5.89 1.76
N PHE A 209 9.06 5.97 2.03
CA PHE A 209 8.10 4.91 1.76
C PHE A 209 7.41 5.14 0.40
N VAL A 210 6.55 4.19 0.04
CA VAL A 210 5.79 4.18 -1.22
C VAL A 210 4.91 5.43 -1.36
N PRO A 211 4.93 6.14 -2.51
CA PRO A 211 5.72 5.84 -3.72
C PRO A 211 7.00 6.68 -3.84
N PHE A 212 7.37 7.46 -2.84
CA PHE A 212 8.30 8.58 -2.95
C PHE A 212 9.73 8.16 -3.32
N ALA A 213 10.17 6.97 -2.87
CA ALA A 213 11.47 6.42 -3.27
C ALA A 213 11.58 6.10 -4.76
N GLU A 214 10.46 5.98 -5.48
CA GLU A 214 10.37 5.81 -6.93
C GLU A 214 9.95 7.11 -7.64
N LEU A 215 9.07 7.89 -7.01
CA LEU A 215 8.53 9.12 -7.54
C LEU A 215 9.61 10.20 -7.74
N PHE A 216 10.51 10.36 -6.77
CA PHE A 216 11.55 11.37 -6.85
C PHE A 216 12.57 11.07 -7.97
N PRO A 217 13.05 9.83 -8.13
CA PRO A 217 13.82 9.45 -9.31
C PRO A 217 13.02 9.60 -10.61
N TRP A 218 11.74 9.22 -10.67
CA TRP A 218 10.89 9.41 -11.84
C TRP A 218 10.84 10.88 -12.28
N ARG A 219 10.65 11.79 -11.34
CA ARG A 219 10.67 13.23 -11.57
C ARG A 219 12.07 13.82 -11.88
N GLY A 220 13.11 12.99 -11.88
CA GLY A 220 14.42 13.31 -12.41
C GLY A 220 15.36 14.06 -11.47
N PHE A 221 14.98 14.36 -10.23
CA PHE A 221 15.83 15.13 -9.30
C PHE A 221 16.54 14.27 -8.25
N ALA A 222 16.20 12.99 -8.15
CA ALA A 222 16.84 12.05 -7.25
C ALA A 222 17.32 10.79 -7.97
N ARG A 223 18.05 9.95 -7.24
CA ARG A 223 18.49 8.62 -7.67
C ARG A 223 18.39 7.68 -6.48
N LYS A 224 17.82 6.50 -6.69
CA LYS A 224 17.70 5.45 -5.68
C LYS A 224 19.03 4.71 -5.53
N ILE A 225 19.46 4.50 -4.30
CA ILE A 225 20.70 3.81 -3.96
C ILE A 225 20.51 2.62 -3.04
N TYR A 226 19.31 2.40 -2.53
CA TYR A 226 18.95 1.29 -1.68
C TYR A 226 17.45 1.00 -1.77
N ASP A 227 17.08 -0.26 -1.86
CA ASP A 227 15.69 -0.72 -1.83
C ASP A 227 15.48 -1.68 -0.65
N GLY A 228 14.27 -1.72 -0.12
CA GLY A 228 13.91 -2.63 0.95
C GLY A 228 14.10 -4.11 0.60
N ALA A 229 14.04 -4.47 -0.69
CA ALA A 229 14.31 -5.83 -1.16
C ALA A 229 15.74 -6.30 -0.83
N GLN A 230 16.70 -5.40 -0.72
CA GLN A 230 18.07 -5.72 -0.31
C GLN A 230 18.17 -6.10 1.17
N ALA A 231 17.24 -5.58 2.01
CA ALA A 231 17.12 -5.97 3.41
C ALA A 231 16.40 -7.32 3.57
N ASN A 232 15.76 -7.82 2.52
CA ASN A 232 14.93 -9.03 2.50
C ASN A 232 13.98 -9.11 3.71
N ALA A 233 13.35 -7.99 4.05
CA ALA A 233 12.47 -7.84 5.20
C ALA A 233 11.05 -7.58 4.74
N PRO A 234 10.13 -8.53 4.92
CA PRO A 234 8.74 -8.37 4.52
C PRO A 234 8.11 -7.09 5.05
N THR A 235 7.29 -6.46 4.23
CA THR A 235 6.48 -5.29 4.58
C THR A 235 5.13 -5.36 3.86
N PHE A 236 4.12 -4.71 4.40
CA PHE A 236 2.80 -4.68 3.79
C PHE A 236 2.03 -3.40 4.16
N HIS A 237 0.98 -3.13 3.43
CA HIS A 237 -0.08 -2.20 3.78
C HIS A 237 -1.34 -2.99 4.07
N GLY A 238 -2.09 -2.60 5.08
CA GLY A 238 -3.26 -3.34 5.51
C GLY A 238 -4.35 -2.44 6.07
N ALA A 239 -5.47 -3.05 6.40
CA ALA A 239 -6.64 -2.42 6.96
C ALA A 239 -6.72 -2.65 8.46
N LEU A 240 -7.08 -1.60 9.21
CA LEU A 240 -7.33 -1.65 10.65
C LEU A 240 -8.78 -1.29 10.94
N ALA A 241 -9.29 -1.81 12.05
CA ALA A 241 -10.58 -1.47 12.59
C ALA A 241 -10.47 -1.11 14.07
N ASP A 242 -11.30 -0.18 14.52
CA ASP A 242 -11.60 -0.02 15.94
C ASP A 242 -12.25 -1.31 16.45
N GLY A 243 -11.75 -1.87 17.55
CA GLY A 243 -12.22 -3.17 18.05
C GLY A 243 -13.66 -3.16 18.50
N ASP A 244 -14.11 -2.08 19.15
CA ASP A 244 -15.51 -1.97 19.62
C ASP A 244 -16.47 -1.81 18.43
N TYR A 245 -16.05 -1.06 17.41
CA TYR A 245 -16.80 -0.95 16.16
C TYR A 245 -16.90 -2.29 15.44
N ALA A 246 -15.79 -3.02 15.36
CA ALA A 246 -15.74 -4.31 14.70
C ALA A 246 -16.60 -5.38 15.39
N ASP A 247 -16.68 -5.34 16.73
CA ASP A 247 -17.55 -6.24 17.49
C ASP A 247 -19.04 -5.86 17.33
N LYS A 248 -19.36 -4.56 17.25
CA LYS A 248 -20.73 -4.08 17.07
C LYS A 248 -21.27 -4.30 15.65
N TYR A 249 -20.40 -4.11 14.64
CA TYR A 249 -20.76 -4.12 13.22
C TYR A 249 -19.87 -5.03 12.37
N PRO A 250 -19.73 -6.32 12.70
CA PRO A 250 -18.82 -7.24 12.00
C PRO A 250 -19.16 -7.39 10.51
N GLU A 251 -20.45 -7.29 10.15
CA GLU A 251 -20.89 -7.39 8.75
C GLU A 251 -20.46 -6.16 7.92
N ILE A 252 -20.39 -4.97 8.54
CA ILE A 252 -19.90 -3.76 7.88
C ILE A 252 -18.38 -3.84 7.65
N VAL A 253 -17.63 -4.35 8.64
CA VAL A 253 -16.19 -4.59 8.48
C VAL A 253 -15.93 -5.61 7.36
N THR A 254 -16.72 -6.68 7.31
CA THR A 254 -16.67 -7.66 6.21
C THR A 254 -17.01 -7.03 4.86
N ALA A 255 -18.02 -6.17 4.80
CA ALA A 255 -18.39 -5.43 3.59
C ALA A 255 -17.27 -4.49 3.09
N TYR A 256 -16.59 -3.82 4.00
CA TYR A 256 -15.42 -3.00 3.65
C TYR A 256 -14.29 -3.85 3.03
N LEU A 257 -14.02 -5.01 3.59
CA LEU A 257 -13.00 -5.93 3.03
C LEU A 257 -13.44 -6.55 1.71
N ARG A 258 -14.74 -6.81 1.50
CA ARG A 258 -15.28 -7.18 0.17
C ARG A 258 -15.06 -6.09 -0.86
N ALA A 259 -15.26 -4.83 -0.47
CA ALA A 259 -14.97 -3.68 -1.33
C ALA A 259 -13.47 -3.59 -1.67
N ALA A 260 -12.58 -3.88 -0.72
CA ALA A 260 -11.14 -3.94 -0.94
C ALA A 260 -10.74 -5.08 -1.91
N ILE A 261 -11.33 -6.27 -1.76
CA ILE A 261 -11.13 -7.40 -2.69
C ILE A 261 -11.61 -7.04 -4.12
N GLU A 262 -12.75 -6.38 -4.24
CA GLU A 262 -13.26 -5.95 -5.55
C GLU A 262 -12.37 -4.86 -6.16
N ALA A 263 -11.87 -3.90 -5.37
CA ALA A 263 -10.91 -2.90 -5.84
C ALA A 263 -9.62 -3.55 -6.35
N ASP A 264 -9.13 -4.58 -5.63
CA ASP A 264 -7.96 -5.37 -6.05
C ASP A 264 -8.21 -6.11 -7.37
N ARG A 265 -9.37 -6.75 -7.51
CA ARG A 265 -9.77 -7.42 -8.75
C ARG A 265 -9.82 -6.47 -9.94
N LEU A 266 -10.35 -5.27 -9.74
CA LEU A 266 -10.47 -4.25 -10.78
C LEU A 266 -9.09 -3.74 -11.24
N ILE A 267 -8.21 -3.38 -10.30
CA ILE A 267 -6.85 -2.91 -10.66
C ILE A 267 -6.01 -4.02 -11.30
N ALA A 268 -6.24 -5.29 -10.93
CA ALA A 268 -5.58 -6.42 -11.57
C ALA A 268 -6.05 -6.63 -13.02
N ALA A 269 -7.33 -6.36 -13.30
CA ALA A 269 -7.91 -6.54 -14.63
C ALA A 269 -7.54 -5.40 -15.61
N GLU A 270 -7.45 -4.15 -15.12
CA GLU A 270 -7.20 -2.96 -15.94
C GLU A 270 -6.18 -2.04 -15.25
N PRO A 271 -4.92 -2.49 -15.05
CA PRO A 271 -3.93 -1.77 -14.24
C PRO A 271 -3.61 -0.37 -14.76
N GLU A 272 -3.59 -0.15 -16.06
CA GLU A 272 -3.35 1.15 -16.69
C GLU A 272 -4.46 2.15 -16.36
N LYS A 273 -5.71 1.74 -16.52
CA LYS A 273 -6.90 2.56 -16.23
C LYS A 273 -6.93 3.01 -14.77
N TYR A 274 -6.63 2.10 -13.85
CA TYR A 274 -6.64 2.43 -12.42
C TYR A 274 -5.39 3.17 -11.98
N ALA A 275 -4.25 2.98 -12.64
CA ALA A 275 -3.08 3.84 -12.47
C ALA A 275 -3.40 5.30 -12.86
N GLU A 276 -4.10 5.51 -13.99
CA GLU A 276 -4.58 6.84 -14.41
C GLU A 276 -5.67 7.42 -13.48
N LEU A 277 -6.51 6.58 -12.86
CA LEU A 277 -7.45 7.05 -11.84
C LEU A 277 -6.69 7.53 -10.58
N ILE A 278 -5.68 6.78 -10.14
CA ILE A 278 -4.81 7.18 -9.02
C ILE A 278 -4.15 8.52 -9.33
N GLU A 279 -3.58 8.71 -10.52
CA GLU A 279 -2.98 9.98 -10.94
C GLU A 279 -3.97 11.14 -10.86
N ARG A 280 -5.17 10.99 -11.42
CA ARG A 280 -6.20 12.05 -11.38
C ARG A 280 -6.58 12.49 -9.98
N VAL A 281 -6.57 11.57 -9.01
CA VAL A 281 -6.99 11.84 -7.63
C VAL A 281 -5.82 12.37 -6.78
N THR A 282 -4.62 11.86 -7.01
CA THR A 282 -3.47 12.10 -6.10
C THR A 282 -2.39 13.01 -6.68
N GLY A 283 -2.35 13.16 -8.00
CA GLY A 283 -1.22 13.79 -8.69
C GLY A 283 0.06 12.94 -8.72
N ILE A 284 -0.01 11.67 -8.29
CA ILE A 284 1.08 10.70 -8.48
C ILE A 284 0.95 10.14 -9.89
N GLU A 285 1.99 10.27 -10.68
CA GLU A 285 2.00 9.90 -12.09
C GLU A 285 1.58 8.43 -12.31
N ALA A 286 0.75 8.19 -13.31
CA ALA A 286 0.21 6.85 -13.60
C ALA A 286 1.33 5.83 -13.86
N GLU A 287 2.45 6.27 -14.41
CA GLU A 287 3.62 5.44 -14.64
C GLU A 287 4.22 4.91 -13.33
N VAL A 288 4.22 5.74 -12.27
CA VAL A 288 4.64 5.33 -10.93
C VAL A 288 3.61 4.39 -10.32
N ALA A 289 2.31 4.70 -10.42
CA ALA A 289 1.25 3.82 -9.93
C ALA A 289 1.31 2.44 -10.61
N TYR A 290 1.54 2.39 -11.92
CA TYR A 290 1.70 1.14 -12.67
C TYR A 290 2.98 0.37 -12.29
N LEU A 291 4.09 1.06 -11.96
CA LEU A 291 5.29 0.41 -11.44
C LEU A 291 4.98 -0.43 -10.19
N PHE A 292 4.09 0.07 -9.32
CA PHE A 292 3.71 -0.65 -8.10
C PHE A 292 2.62 -1.71 -8.33
N HIS A 293 1.59 -1.41 -9.11
CA HIS A 293 0.36 -2.19 -9.17
C HIS A 293 0.15 -2.94 -10.47
N GLY A 294 0.90 -2.64 -11.52
CA GLY A 294 0.88 -3.38 -12.77
C GLY A 294 1.45 -4.79 -12.63
N PRO A 295 1.32 -5.63 -13.67
CA PRO A 295 1.92 -6.97 -13.68
C PRO A 295 3.40 -6.93 -13.33
N LEU A 296 3.85 -7.87 -12.48
CA LEU A 296 5.21 -7.92 -11.92
C LEU A 296 5.61 -6.65 -11.14
N GLY A 297 4.63 -5.93 -10.59
CA GLY A 297 4.85 -4.69 -9.85
C GLY A 297 5.62 -4.89 -8.54
N LEU A 298 6.08 -3.77 -7.97
CA LEU A 298 6.83 -3.75 -6.71
C LEU A 298 6.05 -4.33 -5.53
N GLN A 299 4.73 -4.28 -5.59
CA GLN A 299 3.85 -4.79 -4.55
C GLN A 299 2.94 -5.88 -5.11
N THR A 300 2.88 -7.00 -4.40
CA THR A 300 1.86 -8.01 -4.65
C THR A 300 0.55 -7.57 -4.00
N ARG A 301 -0.54 -7.71 -4.73
CA ARG A 301 -1.88 -7.52 -4.19
C ARG A 301 -2.36 -8.86 -3.65
N ASP A 302 -2.32 -8.98 -2.34
CA ASP A 302 -2.76 -10.18 -1.64
C ASP A 302 -3.34 -9.79 -0.27
N VAL A 303 -4.57 -10.17 -0.03
CA VAL A 303 -5.30 -9.85 1.20
C VAL A 303 -5.03 -10.84 2.34
N THR A 304 -4.18 -11.86 2.12
CA THR A 304 -3.96 -12.93 3.09
C THR A 304 -2.89 -12.60 4.13
N TRP A 305 -3.12 -13.05 5.35
CA TRP A 305 -2.16 -12.97 6.44
C TRP A 305 -1.07 -14.03 6.35
N LYS A 306 -0.22 -13.95 5.32
CA LYS A 306 0.93 -14.84 5.18
C LYS A 306 1.81 -14.83 6.43
N PRO A 307 2.49 -15.96 6.76
CA PRO A 307 3.41 -16.02 7.90
C PRO A 307 4.45 -14.87 7.90
N ALA A 308 4.97 -14.51 6.72
CA ALA A 308 5.92 -13.41 6.55
C ALA A 308 5.34 -12.05 6.97
N TYR A 309 4.06 -11.78 6.71
CA TYR A 309 3.42 -10.52 7.13
C TYR A 309 3.12 -10.49 8.62
N ARG A 310 2.74 -11.63 9.23
CA ARG A 310 2.64 -11.74 10.69
C ARG A 310 4.01 -11.48 11.36
N GLN A 311 5.08 -12.02 10.77
CA GLN A 311 6.45 -11.74 11.22
C GLN A 311 6.82 -10.25 11.05
N ALA A 312 6.38 -9.58 9.98
CA ALA A 312 6.59 -8.14 9.80
C ALA A 312 5.95 -7.31 10.92
N VAL A 313 4.74 -7.66 11.36
CA VAL A 313 4.09 -7.01 12.51
C VAL A 313 4.94 -7.19 13.77
N LYS A 314 5.39 -8.41 14.06
CA LYS A 314 6.27 -8.70 15.21
C LYS A 314 7.55 -7.87 15.15
N THR A 315 8.22 -7.85 14.01
CA THR A 315 9.45 -7.06 13.80
C THR A 315 9.20 -5.55 13.95
N SER A 316 8.03 -5.08 13.54
CA SER A 316 7.62 -3.68 13.73
C SER A 316 7.49 -3.33 15.22
N PHE A 317 6.86 -4.20 16.04
CA PHE A 317 6.78 -3.99 17.48
C PHE A 317 8.17 -4.03 18.17
N GLU A 318 9.01 -4.98 17.80
CA GLU A 318 10.39 -5.04 18.29
C GLU A 318 11.15 -3.74 17.96
N THR A 319 10.98 -3.22 16.76
CA THR A 319 11.60 -1.95 16.33
C THR A 319 11.04 -0.75 17.14
N LEU A 320 9.72 -0.71 17.36
CA LEU A 320 9.10 0.34 18.19
C LEU A 320 9.63 0.35 19.62
N LYS A 321 9.86 -0.82 20.22
CA LYS A 321 10.50 -0.92 21.56
C LYS A 321 11.93 -0.38 21.55
N LEU A 322 12.72 -0.75 20.55
CA LEU A 322 14.09 -0.24 20.39
C LEU A 322 14.13 1.28 20.24
N LEU A 323 13.13 1.86 19.58
CA LEU A 323 12.96 3.31 19.45
C LEU A 323 12.36 3.98 20.68
N LYS A 324 12.06 3.21 21.75
CA LYS A 324 11.36 3.68 22.95
C LYS A 324 10.01 4.36 22.62
N LYS A 325 9.35 3.88 21.56
CA LYS A 325 8.01 4.31 21.13
C LYS A 325 6.93 3.38 21.66
N ALA A 326 7.29 2.18 22.08
CA ALA A 326 6.47 1.23 22.79
C ALA A 326 7.25 0.74 24.05
N ASP A 327 6.59 0.65 25.18
CA ASP A 327 7.14 0.22 26.47
C ASP A 327 6.57 -1.14 26.94
N SER A 328 5.62 -1.69 26.20
CA SER A 328 4.97 -2.96 26.51
C SER A 328 4.80 -3.82 25.25
N ASP A 329 4.55 -5.10 25.48
CA ASP A 329 4.17 -6.04 24.42
C ASP A 329 2.68 -5.93 24.08
N ILE A 330 2.35 -6.21 22.83
CA ILE A 330 0.99 -6.41 22.36
C ILE A 330 0.80 -7.89 22.06
N ASP A 331 -0.34 -8.42 22.45
CA ASP A 331 -0.77 -9.75 22.05
C ASP A 331 -1.08 -9.75 20.56
N LEU A 332 -0.17 -10.31 19.76
CA LEU A 332 -0.26 -10.35 18.30
C LEU A 332 -1.46 -11.17 17.82
N ASP A 333 -1.83 -12.24 18.54
CA ASP A 333 -2.94 -13.11 18.15
C ASP A 333 -4.29 -12.43 18.40
N ARG A 334 -4.32 -11.43 19.28
CA ARG A 334 -5.49 -10.57 19.48
C ARG A 334 -5.49 -9.33 18.61
N PHE A 335 -4.33 -8.87 18.15
CA PHE A 335 -4.19 -7.70 17.30
C PHE A 335 -4.44 -8.03 15.83
N VAL A 336 -3.92 -9.15 15.33
CA VAL A 336 -4.15 -9.61 13.95
C VAL A 336 -5.38 -10.51 13.92
N ASP A 337 -6.48 -9.98 13.40
CA ASP A 337 -7.78 -10.67 13.35
C ASP A 337 -8.19 -10.95 11.90
N ASP A 338 -7.96 -12.17 11.44
CA ASP A 338 -8.25 -12.56 10.06
C ASP A 338 -9.67 -13.09 9.83
N ARG A 339 -10.54 -13.16 10.86
CA ARG A 339 -11.93 -13.66 10.72
C ARG A 339 -12.74 -12.87 9.68
N PHE A 340 -12.53 -11.55 9.61
CA PHE A 340 -13.26 -10.68 8.69
C PHE A 340 -12.84 -10.87 7.25
N ILE A 341 -11.52 -10.95 6.99
CA ILE A 341 -11.01 -11.16 5.63
C ILE A 341 -11.29 -12.58 5.14
N ARG A 342 -11.32 -13.58 6.03
CA ARG A 342 -11.78 -14.94 5.69
C ARG A 342 -13.24 -14.93 5.27
N ALA A 343 -14.10 -14.27 6.03
CA ALA A 343 -15.52 -14.13 5.69
C ALA A 343 -15.70 -13.36 4.35
N ALA A 344 -14.99 -12.25 4.16
CA ALA A 344 -15.04 -11.48 2.92
C ALA A 344 -14.53 -12.29 1.71
N SER A 345 -13.45 -13.05 1.88
CA SER A 345 -12.89 -13.93 0.85
C SER A 345 -13.87 -15.02 0.44
N ALA A 346 -14.50 -15.70 1.42
CA ALA A 346 -15.51 -16.71 1.15
C ALA A 346 -16.70 -16.13 0.35
N GLN A 347 -17.19 -14.94 0.75
CA GLN A 347 -18.27 -14.25 0.03
C GLN A 347 -17.85 -13.76 -1.36
N ALA A 348 -16.56 -13.55 -1.61
CA ALA A 348 -16.01 -13.18 -2.91
C ALA A 348 -15.62 -14.40 -3.78
N GLY A 349 -15.77 -15.62 -3.27
CA GLY A 349 -15.36 -16.84 -3.98
C GLY A 349 -13.85 -17.04 -4.04
N LEU A 350 -13.07 -16.41 -3.14
CA LEU A 350 -11.63 -16.57 -3.06
C LEU A 350 -11.26 -17.71 -2.11
N ASN A 351 -10.36 -18.59 -2.53
CA ASN A 351 -9.78 -19.60 -1.66
C ASN A 351 -8.65 -18.98 -0.81
N TYR A 352 -9.01 -18.50 0.37
CA TYR A 352 -8.09 -17.85 1.30
C TYR A 352 -6.95 -18.78 1.73
N GLU A 353 -7.25 -20.05 2.06
CA GLU A 353 -6.26 -21.03 2.53
C GLU A 353 -5.20 -21.33 1.46
N ALA A 354 -5.62 -21.53 0.22
CA ALA A 354 -4.68 -21.78 -0.88
C ALA A 354 -3.74 -20.59 -1.10
N ARG A 355 -4.24 -19.35 -0.93
CA ARG A 355 -3.44 -18.14 -1.07
C ARG A 355 -2.52 -17.88 0.12
N LEU A 356 -2.87 -18.36 1.31
CA LEU A 356 -2.13 -18.12 2.53
C LEU A 356 -0.69 -18.65 2.45
N THR A 357 -0.51 -19.80 1.81
CA THR A 357 0.78 -20.50 1.66
C THR A 357 1.44 -20.27 0.30
N ASP A 358 0.73 -19.65 -0.64
CA ASP A 358 1.29 -19.36 -1.96
C ASP A 358 2.18 -18.11 -1.89
N GLU A 359 3.50 -18.30 -1.94
CA GLU A 359 4.50 -17.24 -1.97
C GLU A 359 4.96 -16.90 -3.39
N ALA A 360 4.46 -17.61 -4.38
CA ALA A 360 4.81 -17.36 -5.77
C ALA A 360 4.36 -15.95 -6.20
N PRO A 361 5.18 -15.19 -6.92
CA PRO A 361 4.72 -13.95 -7.54
C PRO A 361 3.59 -14.27 -8.51
N LEU A 362 2.61 -13.36 -8.61
CA LEU A 362 1.53 -13.49 -9.60
C LEU A 362 2.15 -13.71 -10.98
N ALA A 363 1.88 -14.88 -11.58
CA ALA A 363 2.41 -15.22 -12.89
C ALA A 363 1.96 -14.18 -13.92
N LEU A 364 2.90 -13.63 -14.66
CA LEU A 364 2.57 -12.81 -15.82
C LEU A 364 1.95 -13.72 -16.90
N LYS A 365 0.70 -13.46 -17.21
CA LYS A 365 0.01 -14.10 -18.34
C LYS A 365 -0.03 -13.10 -19.49
N ALA A 366 1.05 -13.07 -20.26
CA ALA A 366 1.16 -12.17 -21.40
C ALA A 366 2.02 -12.83 -22.49
N ASP A 367 1.74 -12.47 -23.72
CA ASP A 367 2.57 -12.83 -24.86
C ASP A 367 3.61 -11.74 -25.11
N ASP A 368 4.75 -12.13 -25.60
CA ASP A 368 5.81 -11.23 -26.08
C ASP A 368 5.30 -10.45 -27.28
N ALA A 369 5.26 -9.13 -27.17
CA ALA A 369 4.71 -8.26 -28.22
C ALA A 369 5.54 -8.26 -29.51
N ALA A 370 6.78 -8.76 -29.50
CA ALA A 370 7.62 -8.89 -30.69
C ALA A 370 7.40 -10.21 -31.42
N THR A 371 7.12 -11.30 -30.68
CA THR A 371 7.08 -12.66 -31.26
C THR A 371 5.68 -13.30 -31.21
N GLY A 372 4.77 -12.78 -30.40
CA GLY A 372 3.47 -13.39 -30.12
C GLY A 372 3.52 -14.68 -29.29
N GLN A 373 4.70 -15.02 -28.73
CA GLN A 373 4.86 -16.23 -27.92
C GLN A 373 4.63 -15.94 -26.44
N PRO A 374 4.08 -16.89 -25.66
CA PRO A 374 3.92 -16.72 -24.23
C PRO A 374 5.25 -16.43 -23.53
N ILE A 375 5.24 -15.45 -22.61
CA ILE A 375 6.38 -15.13 -21.76
C ILE A 375 6.46 -16.16 -20.63
N THR A 376 7.55 -16.91 -20.57
CA THR A 376 7.76 -17.98 -19.59
C THR A 376 8.78 -17.65 -18.51
N ASP A 377 9.71 -16.70 -18.76
CA ASP A 377 10.67 -16.21 -17.76
C ASP A 377 10.36 -14.77 -17.34
N PRO A 378 9.71 -14.56 -16.20
CA PRO A 378 9.38 -13.22 -15.72
C PRO A 378 10.60 -12.41 -15.27
N SER A 379 11.75 -13.06 -15.01
CA SER A 379 12.95 -12.41 -14.46
C SER A 379 13.65 -11.45 -15.44
N ARG A 380 13.33 -11.56 -16.74
CA ARG A 380 13.89 -10.72 -17.79
C ARG A 380 12.87 -9.83 -18.48
N VAL A 381 11.61 -9.86 -18.04
CA VAL A 381 10.55 -9.09 -18.67
C VAL A 381 10.88 -7.61 -18.71
N ALA A 382 10.65 -6.99 -19.87
CA ALA A 382 10.59 -5.56 -20.00
C ALA A 382 9.22 -5.14 -20.57
N GLN A 383 8.83 -3.92 -20.28
CA GLN A 383 7.49 -3.41 -20.63
C GLN A 383 7.62 -2.01 -21.22
N VAL A 384 6.82 -1.70 -22.23
CA VAL A 384 6.77 -0.38 -22.88
C VAL A 384 5.36 0.14 -22.84
N TRP A 385 5.12 1.23 -22.14
CA TRP A 385 3.86 1.94 -22.17
C TRP A 385 3.91 3.04 -23.22
N VAL A 386 3.24 2.83 -24.31
CA VAL A 386 3.21 3.79 -25.43
C VAL A 386 2.11 4.81 -25.22
N ARG A 387 2.42 6.08 -25.44
CA ARG A 387 1.43 7.17 -25.33
C ARG A 387 0.26 6.95 -26.29
N GLY A 388 -0.97 7.03 -25.76
CA GLY A 388 -2.19 6.81 -26.51
C GLY A 388 -2.59 5.34 -26.69
N GLU A 389 -1.83 4.39 -26.14
CA GLU A 389 -2.27 2.99 -26.07
C GLU A 389 -2.93 2.68 -24.73
N ALA A 390 -3.99 1.88 -24.79
CA ALA A 390 -4.74 1.47 -23.61
C ALA A 390 -3.96 0.48 -22.72
N HIS A 391 -3.05 -0.30 -23.31
CA HIS A 391 -2.34 -1.36 -22.62
C HIS A 391 -0.83 -1.25 -22.83
N VAL A 392 -0.10 -1.59 -21.77
CA VAL A 392 1.35 -1.71 -21.76
C VAL A 392 1.76 -2.96 -22.56
N ARG A 393 2.73 -2.82 -23.44
CA ARG A 393 3.29 -3.94 -24.20
C ARG A 393 4.32 -4.68 -23.36
N HIS A 394 4.27 -6.01 -23.39
CA HIS A 394 5.20 -6.89 -22.69
C HIS A 394 6.21 -7.49 -23.65
N TYR A 395 7.46 -7.61 -23.20
CA TYR A 395 8.55 -8.20 -23.95
C TYR A 395 9.28 -9.20 -23.06
N ALA A 396 9.68 -10.33 -23.63
CA ALA A 396 10.36 -11.40 -22.89
C ALA A 396 11.75 -10.98 -22.37
N ALA A 397 12.33 -9.90 -22.94
CA ALA A 397 13.65 -9.44 -22.55
C ALA A 397 13.83 -7.93 -22.86
N PRO A 398 14.76 -7.24 -22.14
CA PRO A 398 15.03 -5.82 -22.36
C PRO A 398 15.49 -5.49 -23.78
N GLU A 399 16.28 -6.33 -24.43
CA GLU A 399 16.75 -6.13 -25.79
C GLU A 399 15.60 -6.06 -26.80
N ALA A 400 14.56 -6.89 -26.65
CA ALA A 400 13.38 -6.86 -27.49
C ALA A 400 12.56 -5.58 -27.27
N ALA A 401 12.40 -5.18 -26.00
CA ALA A 401 11.74 -3.93 -25.65
C ALA A 401 12.46 -2.70 -26.21
N PHE A 402 13.80 -2.67 -26.18
CA PHE A 402 14.58 -1.54 -26.69
C PHE A 402 14.58 -1.47 -28.21
N ALA A 403 14.57 -2.61 -28.90
CA ALA A 403 14.37 -2.66 -30.33
C ALA A 403 12.99 -2.12 -30.72
N ALA A 404 11.93 -2.52 -29.98
CA ALA A 404 10.59 -2.01 -30.18
C ALA A 404 10.47 -0.51 -29.86
N LEU A 405 11.14 -0.04 -28.81
CA LEU A 405 11.17 1.38 -28.45
C LEU A 405 11.79 2.23 -29.57
N ALA A 406 12.89 1.79 -30.18
CA ALA A 406 13.51 2.45 -31.32
C ALA A 406 12.57 2.52 -32.53
N GLU A 407 11.76 1.47 -32.77
CA GLU A 407 10.75 1.44 -33.82
C GLU A 407 9.58 2.42 -33.53
N ILE A 408 9.09 2.45 -32.28
CA ILE A 408 8.03 3.38 -31.82
C ILE A 408 8.48 4.83 -32.06
N GLU A 409 9.71 5.17 -31.66
CA GLU A 409 10.28 6.50 -31.88
C GLU A 409 10.47 6.85 -33.36
N ARG A 410 10.88 5.89 -34.19
CA ARG A 410 11.00 6.08 -35.65
C ARG A 410 9.65 6.35 -36.32
N GLN A 411 8.58 5.82 -35.77
CA GLN A 411 7.21 6.10 -36.19
C GLN A 411 6.67 7.45 -35.69
N GLY A 412 7.49 8.25 -35.00
CA GLY A 412 7.08 9.54 -34.41
C GLY A 412 6.18 9.38 -33.19
N ARG A 413 6.16 8.19 -32.57
CA ARG A 413 5.39 7.91 -31.36
C ARG A 413 6.29 7.98 -30.13
N GLU A 414 5.71 8.15 -28.96
CA GLU A 414 6.42 8.34 -27.70
C GLU A 414 6.03 7.26 -26.71
N ALA A 415 7.01 6.71 -25.97
CA ALA A 415 6.74 5.89 -24.81
C ALA A 415 6.53 6.78 -23.57
N ARG A 416 5.44 6.54 -22.84
CA ARG A 416 5.22 7.16 -21.52
C ARG A 416 6.24 6.65 -20.51
N ALA A 417 6.46 5.34 -20.47
CA ALA A 417 7.43 4.70 -19.60
C ALA A 417 7.97 3.39 -20.23
N VAL A 418 9.16 3.02 -19.78
CA VAL A 418 9.76 1.72 -20.05
C VAL A 418 10.16 1.11 -18.72
N TYR A 419 9.83 -0.17 -18.52
CA TYR A 419 10.13 -0.90 -17.27
C TYR A 419 10.99 -2.12 -17.58
N ALA A 420 11.80 -2.54 -16.60
CA ALA A 420 12.60 -3.75 -16.64
C ALA A 420 12.54 -4.45 -15.27
N GLN A 421 12.92 -5.72 -15.20
CA GLN A 421 13.03 -6.46 -13.95
C GLN A 421 14.48 -6.50 -13.49
N ASP A 422 14.73 -6.16 -12.23
CA ASP A 422 16.04 -6.33 -11.60
C ASP A 422 16.40 -7.82 -11.53
N ARG A 423 17.52 -8.19 -12.11
CA ARG A 423 17.95 -9.59 -12.21
C ARG A 423 18.24 -10.24 -10.86
N GLY A 424 18.72 -9.46 -9.89
CA GLY A 424 19.08 -9.94 -8.56
C GLY A 424 17.91 -10.10 -7.62
N THR A 425 17.05 -9.08 -7.56
CA THR A 425 15.95 -8.99 -6.59
C THR A 425 14.59 -9.33 -7.19
N GLY A 426 14.45 -9.30 -8.53
CA GLY A 426 13.17 -9.48 -9.23
C GLY A 426 12.23 -8.28 -9.10
N ILE A 427 12.70 -7.13 -8.61
CA ILE A 427 11.84 -5.93 -8.50
C ILE A 427 11.70 -5.23 -9.85
N LYS A 428 10.54 -4.62 -10.07
CA LYS A 428 10.28 -3.80 -11.26
C LYS A 428 10.96 -2.45 -11.14
N LEU A 429 11.64 -2.02 -12.21
CA LEU A 429 12.39 -0.78 -12.28
C LEU A 429 11.88 0.08 -13.43
N PHE A 430 12.04 1.41 -13.33
CA PHE A 430 12.08 2.24 -14.51
C PHE A 430 13.37 1.94 -15.30
N ALA A 431 13.22 1.51 -16.53
CA ALA A 431 14.35 1.10 -17.38
C ALA A 431 15.40 2.20 -17.55
N THR A 432 14.95 3.48 -17.57
CA THR A 432 15.83 4.66 -17.68
C THR A 432 16.73 4.91 -16.46
N GLN A 433 16.46 4.20 -15.35
CA GLN A 433 17.19 4.34 -14.08
C GLN A 433 18.00 3.10 -13.74
N ALA A 434 17.84 2.03 -14.54
CA ALA A 434 18.54 0.77 -14.36
C ALA A 434 19.94 0.80 -14.96
N TRP A 435 20.81 -0.04 -14.39
CA TRP A 435 22.07 -0.47 -14.99
C TRP A 435 21.86 -1.78 -15.73
N TYR A 436 22.64 -2.01 -16.75
CA TYR A 436 22.53 -3.21 -17.60
C TYR A 436 23.86 -3.93 -17.70
N VAL A 437 23.79 -5.25 -17.81
CA VAL A 437 24.94 -6.06 -18.25
C VAL A 437 24.58 -6.67 -19.60
N ARG A 438 25.38 -6.37 -20.61
CA ARG A 438 25.29 -6.99 -21.93
C ARG A 438 26.24 -8.18 -21.97
N ASP A 439 25.68 -9.37 -22.20
CA ASP A 439 26.50 -10.59 -22.39
C ASP A 439 27.12 -10.67 -23.79
N GLY A 440 27.96 -11.69 -24.00
CA GLY A 440 28.67 -11.91 -25.29
C GLY A 440 27.76 -12.24 -26.48
N GLN A 441 26.47 -12.50 -26.24
CA GLN A 441 25.46 -12.77 -27.27
C GLN A 441 24.51 -11.58 -27.51
N GLY A 442 24.72 -10.49 -26.79
CA GLY A 442 23.90 -9.27 -26.88
C GLY A 442 22.66 -9.27 -25.98
N GLY A 443 22.48 -10.29 -25.15
CA GLY A 443 21.40 -10.35 -24.15
C GLY A 443 21.63 -9.33 -23.04
N LEU A 444 20.52 -8.71 -22.50
CA LEU A 444 20.60 -7.72 -21.46
C LEU A 444 20.01 -8.25 -20.15
N SER A 445 20.67 -7.95 -19.05
CA SER A 445 20.17 -8.12 -17.69
C SER A 445 20.14 -6.76 -16.98
N ALA A 446 19.01 -6.40 -16.36
CA ALA A 446 18.84 -5.11 -15.69
C ALA A 446 19.11 -5.21 -14.18
N PHE A 447 19.64 -4.15 -13.57
CA PHE A 447 19.97 -4.04 -12.16
C PHE A 447 19.63 -2.66 -11.63
N LEU A 448 19.13 -2.58 -10.40
CA LEU A 448 18.90 -1.32 -9.71
C LEU A 448 20.22 -0.60 -9.43
N LEU A 449 21.22 -1.33 -8.93
CA LEU A 449 22.49 -0.75 -8.50
C LEU A 449 23.62 -1.08 -9.47
N LYS A 450 24.49 -0.08 -9.68
CA LYS A 450 25.71 -0.26 -10.48
C LYS A 450 26.61 -1.34 -9.90
N GLY A 451 26.75 -1.41 -8.59
CA GLY A 451 27.57 -2.42 -7.91
C GLY A 451 27.09 -3.85 -8.17
N ASP A 452 25.78 -4.08 -8.19
CA ASP A 452 25.19 -5.39 -8.49
C ASP A 452 25.43 -5.77 -9.95
N ALA A 453 25.28 -4.81 -10.88
CA ALA A 453 25.62 -5.01 -12.29
C ALA A 453 27.11 -5.35 -12.48
N GLN A 454 28.01 -4.65 -11.79
CA GLN A 454 29.45 -4.91 -11.83
C GLN A 454 29.80 -6.29 -11.26
N GLY A 455 29.19 -6.65 -10.11
CA GLY A 455 29.38 -7.99 -9.52
C GLY A 455 28.90 -9.11 -10.45
N TYR A 456 27.75 -8.92 -11.09
CA TYR A 456 27.22 -9.87 -12.06
C TYR A 456 28.13 -9.99 -13.29
N ALA A 457 28.59 -8.86 -13.86
CA ALA A 457 29.50 -8.85 -15.01
C ALA A 457 30.85 -9.51 -14.70
N ALA A 458 31.38 -9.32 -13.48
CA ALA A 458 32.61 -9.98 -13.03
C ALA A 458 32.44 -11.51 -12.90
N ALA A 459 31.27 -11.98 -12.50
CA ALA A 459 30.99 -13.41 -12.31
C ALA A 459 30.59 -14.14 -13.60
N GLN A 460 29.82 -13.48 -14.48
CA GLN A 460 29.22 -14.09 -15.66
C GLN A 460 29.85 -13.60 -16.99
N GLY A 461 30.67 -12.57 -16.91
CA GLY A 461 31.15 -11.84 -18.07
C GLY A 461 30.14 -10.79 -18.55
N GLY A 462 30.60 -9.89 -19.39
CA GLY A 462 29.76 -8.88 -20.02
C GLY A 462 30.19 -7.44 -19.74
N GLU A 463 29.50 -6.51 -20.39
CA GLU A 463 29.76 -5.08 -20.33
C GLU A 463 28.68 -4.39 -19.49
N VAL A 464 29.09 -3.56 -18.50
CA VAL A 464 28.17 -2.78 -17.69
C VAL A 464 27.84 -1.47 -18.40
N LEU A 465 26.54 -1.22 -18.61
CA LEU A 465 26.02 -0.09 -19.38
C LEU A 465 24.95 0.65 -18.54
N ASP A 466 24.80 1.93 -18.83
CA ASP A 466 23.57 2.66 -18.48
C ASP A 466 22.47 2.41 -19.53
N PHE A 467 21.30 3.03 -19.35
CA PHE A 467 20.19 2.90 -20.27
C PHE A 467 20.54 3.33 -21.71
N ALA A 468 21.28 4.42 -21.88
CA ALA A 468 21.66 4.92 -23.20
C ALA A 468 22.61 3.94 -23.90
N GLY A 469 23.61 3.42 -23.20
CA GLY A 469 24.52 2.41 -23.71
C GLY A 469 23.83 1.09 -24.02
N ALA A 470 22.89 0.66 -23.18
CA ALA A 470 22.10 -0.56 -23.40
C ALA A 470 21.24 -0.45 -24.69
N ARG A 471 20.67 0.70 -24.97
CA ARG A 471 19.89 0.95 -26.20
C ARG A 471 20.74 1.04 -27.47
N ALA A 472 21.93 1.63 -27.38
CA ALA A 472 22.78 1.92 -28.56
C ALA A 472 23.27 0.65 -29.30
N GLY A 473 23.24 -0.49 -28.66
CA GLY A 473 23.81 -1.76 -29.21
C GLY A 473 22.82 -2.68 -29.92
N HIS A 474 21.55 -2.32 -30.08
CA HIS A 474 20.57 -3.18 -30.72
C HIS A 474 20.44 -2.83 -32.21
N PRO A 475 20.96 -3.69 -33.15
CA PRO A 475 20.73 -3.50 -34.56
C PRO A 475 19.22 -3.61 -34.87
N LYS A 476 18.80 -2.85 -35.85
CA LYS A 476 17.43 -2.87 -36.39
C LYS A 476 16.95 -4.31 -36.55
N LEU A 477 15.80 -4.65 -35.97
CA LEU A 477 15.10 -5.86 -36.36
C LEU A 477 14.92 -5.78 -37.89
N SER A 478 15.69 -6.59 -38.64
CA SER A 478 15.47 -6.73 -40.05
C SER A 478 14.06 -7.27 -40.25
N ALA A 479 13.21 -6.53 -40.96
CA ALA A 479 11.93 -7.01 -41.39
C ALA A 479 12.09 -8.39 -42.06
N ARG A 480 11.46 -9.39 -41.47
CA ARG A 480 11.17 -10.66 -42.15
C ARG A 480 9.67 -10.68 -42.47
#